data_39361e2dace66580844e02a45123be4e
#
_entry.id   39361e2dace66580844e02a45123be4e
#
_cell.length_a   1.000
_cell.length_b   1.000
_cell.length_c   1.000
_cell.angle_alpha   90.00
_cell.angle_beta   90.00
_cell.angle_gamma   90.00
#
_symmetry.space_group_name_H-M   'P 1'
#
loop_
_entity.id
_entity.type
_entity.pdbx_description
1 polymer ?
#
loop_
_entity_poly.entity_id
_entity_poly.type
_entity_poly.pdbx_seq_one_letter_code
_entity_poly.pdbx_strand_id
1 'polypeptide(L)'
;MKILKKNKRTFEMHGNHHPIHHNKYNFLYNSIITLLLMLLSGTLLAQEPLQHEKSIYRSPEGKLYINKEAPLYISIGSSPEDTGNYLLKSEKTPQFANPMYLDSEGYNTIRSPWKIDPETKQYVFPKEDVVFELYADSEAPRTTIDMSTENIQVEKNTIYVGREADLQFNAQDEMAGVKDIYYSVDREDYQKYSRPVKLNEEKKIILKYYAVDHVGNAEEPKKNEIVMDLSAPNTNHKIEGDHHKDVLSGRAEIRLNATDKITNVKQTHYSIDGGKERAYRGPLSTENLSEGEHRLTYYSVDRLDNSEEKKEFRFYVDKTPPRVVEELLGNTYIANGKEYLSGRNRLKLISMDNKAGVKEIRYSINGEPFKKYSKPFSLNRSGNLDIEIQAIDSVNNKVQEKKLTDRSNISYVDLKGPKLDYQFSGPAFSFRDTTYITSETNIILTGKDEESGFKHIEYSIRDNDPMKNYDNPFVIKKDGSYSIEYSGYDNLENTSVDEFFCTVDNKGPEIFHRFSMNSHGKKTINGKQYPVYPEHVVLFLSASDSQVGFANMHYSINGSNKQSYKGLIKGFKKGSYDIK
;
A
#
# COMPACT_ATOMS: atom_id res chain seq x y z
N MET A 1 14.14 8.07 -20.34
CA MET A 1 15.23 7.71 -21.28
C MET A 1 14.92 6.36 -21.91
N LYS A 2 14.92 6.28 -23.24
CA LYS A 2 14.56 5.19 -24.17
C LYS A 2 13.04 4.98 -24.31
N ILE A 3 12.29 5.51 -25.27
CA ILE A 3 12.31 5.45 -26.74
C ILE A 3 12.28 4.02 -27.29
N LEU A 4 11.12 3.69 -27.89
CA LEU A 4 10.97 2.75 -29.02
C LEU A 4 9.61 3.10 -29.67
N LYS A 5 9.61 3.79 -30.70
CA LYS A 5 9.62 3.62 -32.17
C LYS A 5 8.47 2.78 -32.72
N LYS A 6 7.69 3.54 -33.50
CA LYS A 6 6.73 3.22 -34.54
C LYS A 6 7.22 2.18 -35.56
N ASN A 7 6.26 1.42 -36.09
CA ASN A 7 6.34 0.93 -37.47
C ASN A 7 5.00 1.11 -38.19
N LYS A 8 5.03 1.98 -39.19
CA LYS A 8 4.06 2.07 -40.29
C LYS A 8 4.44 1.00 -41.34
N ARG A 9 3.44 0.33 -41.89
CA ARG A 9 3.54 -0.32 -43.20
C ARG A 9 2.44 0.21 -44.08
N THR A 10 2.88 0.97 -45.07
CA THR A 10 2.21 1.32 -46.31
C THR A 10 2.18 0.10 -47.23
N PHE A 11 1.06 -0.11 -47.89
CA PHE A 11 1.00 -0.89 -49.13
C PHE A 11 0.38 -0.02 -50.20
N GLU A 12 1.18 0.34 -51.19
CA GLU A 12 0.77 0.81 -52.50
C GLU A 12 0.43 -0.40 -53.35
N MET A 13 -0.65 -0.27 -54.12
CA MET A 13 -0.80 -1.02 -55.37
C MET A 13 -1.39 -0.12 -56.44
N HIS A 14 -0.69 -0.04 -57.52
CA HIS A 14 -1.03 0.57 -58.80
C HIS A 14 -2.06 -0.25 -59.58
N GLY A 15 -2.86 0.43 -60.44
CA GLY A 15 -3.50 -0.24 -61.55
C GLY A 15 -4.70 0.51 -62.19
N ASN A 16 -4.42 1.44 -63.04
CA ASN A 16 -5.01 1.82 -64.37
C ASN A 16 -6.50 1.63 -64.71
N HIS A 17 -7.10 2.80 -65.09
CA HIS A 17 -7.91 3.15 -66.29
C HIS A 17 -9.13 2.31 -66.67
N HIS A 18 -10.32 2.82 -66.76
CA HIS A 18 -10.98 3.79 -67.66
C HIS A 18 -12.51 3.92 -67.29
N PRO A 19 -13.23 4.97 -67.79
CA PRO A 19 -14.47 5.44 -67.18
C PRO A 19 -15.73 4.96 -67.92
N ILE A 20 -16.81 4.69 -67.22
CA ILE A 20 -18.15 4.65 -67.81
C ILE A 20 -19.20 5.19 -66.82
N HIS A 21 -20.00 6.09 -67.39
CA HIS A 21 -21.21 6.72 -66.88
C HIS A 21 -22.06 5.90 -65.90
N HIS A 22 -22.47 6.52 -64.79
CA HIS A 22 -23.86 6.50 -64.34
C HIS A 22 -24.10 7.57 -63.25
N ASN A 23 -24.50 8.75 -63.75
CA ASN A 23 -24.92 9.86 -62.92
C ASN A 23 -26.42 10.09 -63.17
N LYS A 24 -27.29 9.33 -62.50
CA LYS A 24 -28.73 9.62 -62.44
C LYS A 24 -29.48 9.05 -61.23
N TYR A 25 -28.89 8.19 -60.43
CA TYR A 25 -29.61 7.60 -59.28
C TYR A 25 -29.29 8.23 -57.92
N ASN A 26 -28.19 9.00 -57.80
CA ASN A 26 -27.80 9.64 -56.52
C ASN A 26 -28.64 10.90 -56.18
N PHE A 27 -29.33 11.51 -57.13
CA PHE A 27 -30.15 12.69 -56.87
C PHE A 27 -31.53 12.33 -56.29
N LEU A 28 -32.11 11.20 -56.69
CA LEU A 28 -33.38 10.73 -56.10
C LEU A 28 -33.21 10.13 -54.71
N TYR A 29 -32.08 9.49 -54.43
CA TYR A 29 -31.85 8.86 -53.12
C TYR A 29 -31.60 9.89 -52.01
N ASN A 30 -30.87 10.95 -52.32
CA ASN A 30 -30.64 12.04 -51.37
C ASN A 30 -31.89 12.91 -51.14
N SER A 31 -32.76 13.06 -52.16
CA SER A 31 -34.03 13.78 -52.01
C SER A 31 -35.04 13.00 -51.18
N ILE A 32 -35.06 11.66 -51.28
CA ILE A 32 -35.94 10.81 -50.47
C ILE A 32 -35.47 10.73 -49.02
N ILE A 33 -34.16 10.69 -48.77
CA ILE A 33 -33.61 10.70 -47.41
C ILE A 33 -33.83 12.08 -46.76
N THR A 34 -33.71 13.18 -47.50
CA THR A 34 -33.98 14.53 -46.97
C THR A 34 -35.49 14.73 -46.74
N LEU A 35 -36.33 14.17 -47.55
CA LEU A 35 -37.80 14.18 -47.33
C LEU A 35 -38.24 13.24 -46.20
N LEU A 36 -37.56 12.08 -46.02
CA LEU A 36 -37.77 11.17 -44.88
C LEU A 36 -37.20 11.75 -43.56
N LEU A 37 -36.10 12.51 -43.61
CA LEU A 37 -35.55 13.22 -42.47
C LEU A 37 -36.36 14.49 -42.11
N MET A 38 -37.07 15.10 -43.08
CA MET A 38 -38.05 16.16 -42.82
C MET A 38 -39.39 15.62 -42.33
N LEU A 39 -39.75 14.38 -42.63
CA LEU A 39 -40.93 13.69 -42.08
C LEU A 39 -40.66 13.02 -40.72
N LEU A 40 -39.37 12.86 -40.32
CA LEU A 40 -38.94 12.42 -39.00
C LEU A 40 -38.53 13.58 -38.06
N SER A 41 -38.40 14.80 -38.58
CA SER A 41 -38.56 16.00 -37.78
C SER A 41 -40.05 16.19 -37.51
N GLY A 42 -40.62 15.26 -36.77
CA GLY A 42 -41.88 15.52 -36.11
C GLY A 42 -41.70 16.84 -35.40
N THR A 43 -42.30 17.89 -35.93
CA THR A 43 -42.55 19.09 -35.17
C THR A 43 -43.01 18.61 -33.81
N LEU A 44 -42.22 18.88 -32.79
CA LEU A 44 -42.70 18.86 -31.41
C LEU A 44 -43.85 19.88 -31.41
N LEU A 45 -45.05 19.44 -31.79
CA LEU A 45 -46.25 20.22 -31.58
C LEU A 45 -46.29 20.42 -30.06
N ALA A 46 -45.95 21.60 -29.63
CA ALA A 46 -46.20 22.00 -28.27
C ALA A 46 -47.69 21.74 -28.05
N GLN A 47 -48.00 20.95 -27.04
CA GLN A 47 -49.37 20.69 -26.67
C GLN A 47 -50.03 22.04 -26.35
N GLU A 48 -50.98 22.44 -27.20
CA GLU A 48 -51.68 23.69 -27.00
C GLU A 48 -52.77 23.52 -25.95
N PRO A 49 -53.04 24.55 -25.13
CA PRO A 49 -54.16 24.55 -24.20
C PRO A 49 -55.46 24.36 -24.93
N LEU A 50 -56.46 23.82 -24.27
CA LEU A 50 -57.78 23.70 -24.83
C LEU A 50 -58.36 25.10 -25.13
N GLN A 51 -59.05 25.25 -26.26
CA GLN A 51 -59.78 26.47 -26.54
C GLN A 51 -61.04 26.52 -25.69
N HIS A 52 -61.20 27.63 -24.95
CA HIS A 52 -62.37 27.86 -24.12
C HIS A 52 -63.25 28.92 -24.74
N GLU A 53 -64.55 28.59 -24.82
CA GLU A 53 -65.55 29.49 -25.37
C GLU A 53 -65.76 30.70 -24.43
N LYS A 54 -65.70 31.91 -24.97
CA LYS A 54 -66.02 33.13 -24.23
C LYS A 54 -67.52 33.18 -24.04
N SER A 55 -67.98 33.34 -22.82
CA SER A 55 -69.38 33.16 -22.44
C SER A 55 -69.88 34.18 -21.45
N ILE A 56 -71.17 34.10 -21.16
CA ILE A 56 -71.84 34.84 -20.10
C ILE A 56 -72.12 33.84 -18.96
N TYR A 57 -71.88 34.26 -17.76
CA TYR A 57 -72.10 33.48 -16.56
C TYR A 57 -72.92 34.21 -15.53
N ARG A 58 -73.93 33.55 -14.97
CA ARG A 58 -74.69 34.10 -13.81
C ARG A 58 -74.27 33.36 -12.54
N SER A 59 -73.75 34.15 -11.60
CA SER A 59 -73.34 33.57 -10.32
C SER A 59 -74.54 33.12 -9.49
N PRO A 60 -74.35 32.29 -8.45
CA PRO A 60 -75.41 31.88 -7.52
C PRO A 60 -76.09 33.05 -6.81
N GLU A 61 -75.38 34.13 -6.63
CA GLU A 61 -75.89 35.40 -6.03
C GLU A 61 -76.67 36.24 -7.04
N GLY A 62 -76.76 35.80 -8.29
CA GLY A 62 -77.52 36.45 -9.35
C GLY A 62 -76.77 37.49 -10.16
N LYS A 63 -75.48 37.75 -9.87
CA LYS A 63 -74.63 38.65 -10.66
C LYS A 63 -74.32 38.07 -12.02
N LEU A 64 -74.33 38.96 -13.03
CA LEU A 64 -74.08 38.55 -14.40
C LEU A 64 -72.65 38.97 -14.81
N TYR A 65 -71.81 37.96 -15.09
CA TYR A 65 -70.46 38.16 -15.59
C TYR A 65 -70.41 37.86 -17.09
N ILE A 66 -69.62 38.61 -17.81
CA ILE A 66 -69.40 38.40 -19.25
C ILE A 66 -67.90 38.51 -19.56
N ASN A 67 -67.42 37.67 -20.42
CA ASN A 67 -66.08 37.84 -20.94
C ASN A 67 -66.00 39.19 -21.68
N LYS A 68 -65.05 40.02 -21.26
CA LYS A 68 -64.91 41.39 -21.83
C LYS A 68 -64.68 41.42 -23.33
N GLU A 69 -64.05 40.41 -23.89
CA GLU A 69 -63.81 40.30 -25.32
C GLU A 69 -65.00 39.65 -26.09
N ALA A 70 -65.99 39.12 -25.36
CA ALA A 70 -67.15 38.53 -26.02
C ALA A 70 -68.10 39.60 -26.59
N PRO A 71 -68.64 39.38 -27.82
CA PRO A 71 -69.63 40.31 -28.38
C PRO A 71 -70.95 40.18 -27.62
N LEU A 72 -71.48 41.31 -27.14
CA LEU A 72 -72.79 41.41 -26.49
C LEU A 72 -73.83 41.87 -27.50
N TYR A 73 -74.90 41.10 -27.65
CA TYR A 73 -75.99 41.42 -28.53
C TYR A 73 -77.24 41.79 -27.75
N ILE A 74 -77.86 42.92 -28.11
CA ILE A 74 -79.12 43.37 -27.54
C ILE A 74 -80.23 43.17 -28.64
N SER A 75 -81.30 42.47 -28.31
CA SER A 75 -82.45 42.22 -29.18
C SER A 75 -83.73 42.69 -28.51
N ILE A 76 -84.76 42.99 -29.37
CA ILE A 76 -86.12 43.35 -28.95
C ILE A 76 -87.02 42.18 -29.29
N GLY A 77 -87.83 41.76 -28.32
CA GLY A 77 -88.93 40.79 -28.52
C GLY A 77 -90.25 41.35 -28.11
N SER A 78 -91.32 40.77 -28.60
CA SER A 78 -92.71 41.13 -28.25
C SER A 78 -93.19 40.48 -26.93
N SER A 79 -92.47 39.44 -26.47
CA SER A 79 -92.66 38.79 -25.17
C SER A 79 -91.32 38.20 -24.70
N PRO A 80 -91.18 37.78 -23.42
CA PRO A 80 -90.01 37.10 -22.95
C PRO A 80 -89.67 35.79 -23.64
N GLU A 81 -90.69 35.14 -24.25
CA GLU A 81 -90.54 33.87 -24.96
C GLU A 81 -90.36 34.10 -26.50
N ASP A 82 -90.35 35.36 -26.92
CA ASP A 82 -90.13 35.68 -28.34
C ASP A 82 -88.72 35.34 -28.82
N THR A 83 -88.63 34.35 -29.62
CA THR A 83 -87.35 33.90 -30.19
C THR A 83 -86.95 34.66 -31.46
N GLY A 84 -87.77 35.59 -31.89
CA GLY A 84 -87.52 36.46 -33.06
C GLY A 84 -86.42 37.47 -32.69
N ASN A 85 -85.20 37.16 -32.99
CA ASN A 85 -84.05 37.99 -32.70
C ASN A 85 -83.98 39.29 -33.55
N TYR A 86 -84.78 40.27 -33.20
CA TYR A 86 -84.71 41.62 -33.80
C TYR A 86 -83.54 42.41 -33.19
N LEU A 87 -82.36 42.27 -33.84
CA LEU A 87 -81.12 42.99 -33.36
C LEU A 87 -81.26 44.46 -33.60
N LEU A 88 -80.90 45.26 -32.57
CA LEU A 88 -80.81 46.72 -32.67
C LEU A 88 -79.70 47.09 -33.66
N LYS A 89 -80.01 47.95 -34.63
CA LYS A 89 -79.07 48.53 -35.59
C LYS A 89 -79.15 50.07 -35.54
N SER A 90 -78.01 50.68 -35.56
CA SER A 90 -77.90 52.16 -35.69
C SER A 90 -77.12 52.50 -36.96
N GLU A 91 -77.72 53.20 -37.89
CA GLU A 91 -77.03 53.65 -39.10
C GLU A 91 -76.22 54.93 -38.88
N LYS A 92 -76.52 55.65 -37.82
CA LYS A 92 -75.84 56.95 -37.48
C LYS A 92 -74.71 56.88 -36.51
N THR A 93 -74.62 55.83 -35.71
CA THR A 93 -73.60 55.59 -34.70
C THR A 93 -73.14 54.16 -34.73
N PRO A 94 -72.28 53.73 -35.70
CA PRO A 94 -71.86 52.36 -35.88
C PRO A 94 -71.18 51.74 -34.66
N GLN A 95 -70.51 52.57 -33.83
CA GLN A 95 -69.85 52.14 -32.60
C GLN A 95 -70.82 51.68 -31.51
N PHE A 96 -72.10 52.02 -31.62
CA PHE A 96 -73.13 51.54 -30.68
C PHE A 96 -74.10 50.55 -31.30
N ALA A 97 -73.75 50.04 -32.48
CA ALA A 97 -74.50 48.92 -33.10
C ALA A 97 -74.11 47.58 -32.52
N ASN A 98 -75.00 46.59 -32.65
CA ASN A 98 -74.66 45.19 -32.35
C ASN A 98 -73.56 44.63 -33.25
N PRO A 99 -72.56 43.94 -32.75
CA PRO A 99 -72.32 43.64 -31.33
C PRO A 99 -71.74 44.84 -30.56
N MET A 100 -72.05 44.90 -29.27
CA MET A 100 -71.38 45.78 -28.29
C MET A 100 -70.21 45.07 -27.64
N TYR A 101 -69.17 45.83 -27.29
CA TYR A 101 -68.05 45.39 -26.45
C TYR A 101 -67.96 46.30 -25.23
N LEU A 102 -67.57 45.72 -24.09
CA LEU A 102 -67.46 46.50 -22.86
C LEU A 102 -66.06 47.09 -22.73
N ASP A 103 -65.99 48.41 -22.47
CA ASP A 103 -64.69 49.12 -22.39
C ASP A 103 -64.01 49.02 -21.04
N SER A 104 -64.77 48.83 -19.96
CA SER A 104 -64.28 48.79 -18.58
C SER A 104 -64.27 47.38 -18.00
N GLU A 105 -63.23 47.07 -17.24
CA GLU A 105 -63.17 45.89 -16.39
C GLU A 105 -64.11 46.09 -15.20
N GLY A 106 -64.73 45.01 -14.73
CA GLY A 106 -65.60 45.03 -13.55
C GLY A 106 -67.02 45.51 -13.85
N TYR A 107 -67.55 46.27 -12.93
CA TYR A 107 -68.95 46.69 -12.94
C TYR A 107 -69.30 47.64 -14.07
N ASN A 108 -70.20 47.20 -14.91
CA ASN A 108 -70.76 47.98 -16.06
C ASN A 108 -72.26 48.05 -15.92
N THR A 109 -72.82 49.13 -16.46
CA THR A 109 -74.27 49.35 -16.45
C THR A 109 -74.76 49.83 -17.82
N ILE A 110 -75.87 49.25 -18.28
CA ILE A 110 -76.60 49.78 -19.39
C ILE A 110 -77.81 50.58 -18.80
N ARG A 111 -77.83 51.87 -19.01
CA ARG A 111 -78.83 52.73 -18.42
C ARG A 111 -79.74 53.34 -19.46
N SER A 112 -81.06 53.39 -19.13
CA SER A 112 -81.99 54.24 -19.87
C SER A 112 -82.08 55.63 -19.22
N PRO A 113 -81.78 56.72 -19.91
CA PRO A 113 -81.82 58.07 -19.35
C PRO A 113 -83.24 58.53 -19.04
N TRP A 114 -84.26 57.78 -19.50
CA TRP A 114 -85.65 58.21 -19.43
C TRP A 114 -86.56 57.13 -18.94
N LYS A 115 -87.34 57.39 -17.92
CA LYS A 115 -88.51 56.56 -17.52
C LYS A 115 -89.76 57.30 -17.96
N ILE A 116 -90.61 56.54 -18.62
CA ILE A 116 -91.93 57.07 -19.04
C ILE A 116 -93.00 56.40 -18.20
N ASP A 117 -93.84 57.16 -17.51
CA ASP A 117 -94.96 56.60 -16.82
C ASP A 117 -95.93 55.94 -17.83
N PRO A 118 -96.31 54.65 -17.68
CA PRO A 118 -97.05 53.93 -18.63
C PRO A 118 -98.51 54.41 -18.76
N GLU A 119 -99.08 55.05 -17.76
CA GLU A 119 -100.44 55.55 -17.75
C GLU A 119 -100.51 56.98 -18.30
N THR A 120 -99.67 57.88 -17.76
CA THR A 120 -99.68 59.26 -18.18
C THR A 120 -98.90 59.60 -19.46
N LYS A 121 -98.03 58.71 -19.88
CA LYS A 121 -97.09 58.83 -20.98
C LYS A 121 -96.16 60.03 -20.86
N GLN A 122 -95.98 60.49 -19.65
CA GLN A 122 -95.06 61.62 -19.33
C GLN A 122 -93.72 61.09 -18.71
N TYR A 123 -92.69 61.87 -18.84
CA TYR A 123 -91.41 61.58 -18.19
C TYR A 123 -91.50 61.63 -16.66
N VAL A 124 -91.01 60.59 -15.99
CA VAL A 124 -90.92 60.56 -14.53
C VAL A 124 -89.60 61.14 -14.09
N PHE A 125 -89.68 62.07 -13.07
CA PHE A 125 -88.50 62.66 -12.41
C PHE A 125 -88.54 62.28 -10.92
N PRO A 126 -87.38 61.95 -10.31
CA PRO A 126 -86.04 61.79 -10.89
C PRO A 126 -85.97 60.67 -11.90
N LYS A 127 -85.10 60.84 -12.90
CA LYS A 127 -84.86 59.77 -13.86
C LYS A 127 -84.46 58.49 -13.13
N GLU A 128 -85.26 57.47 -13.25
CA GLU A 128 -84.82 56.15 -12.81
C GLU A 128 -83.91 55.54 -13.87
N ASP A 129 -82.74 55.17 -13.44
CA ASP A 129 -81.83 54.36 -14.31
C ASP A 129 -82.46 53.00 -14.50
N VAL A 130 -82.81 52.67 -15.71
CA VAL A 130 -83.13 51.28 -16.02
C VAL A 130 -81.78 50.58 -16.11
N VAL A 131 -81.60 49.75 -15.14
CA VAL A 131 -80.28 49.18 -14.99
C VAL A 131 -80.28 47.75 -15.46
N PHE A 132 -79.47 47.50 -16.43
CA PHE A 132 -78.96 46.22 -16.67
C PHE A 132 -77.54 46.19 -16.14
N GLU A 133 -77.33 45.49 -15.05
CA GLU A 133 -76.03 45.34 -14.36
C GLU A 133 -75.30 44.14 -14.83
N LEU A 134 -74.04 44.31 -15.16
CA LEU A 134 -73.17 43.21 -15.57
C LEU A 134 -71.70 43.52 -15.17
N TYR A 135 -70.93 42.50 -15.07
CA TYR A 135 -69.50 42.57 -14.73
C TYR A 135 -68.71 42.04 -15.92
N ALA A 136 -67.91 42.89 -16.51
CA ALA A 136 -66.96 42.49 -17.54
C ALA A 136 -65.73 41.89 -16.88
N ASP A 137 -65.29 40.77 -17.32
CA ASP A 137 -64.15 40.05 -16.81
C ASP A 137 -63.22 39.65 -17.95
N SER A 138 -61.98 40.12 -17.93
CA SER A 138 -60.92 39.75 -18.85
C SER A 138 -59.73 39.12 -18.18
N GLU A 139 -59.76 39.00 -16.86
CA GLU A 139 -58.65 38.43 -16.10
C GLU A 139 -58.83 36.91 -15.94
N ALA A 140 -57.75 36.19 -16.16
CA ALA A 140 -57.72 34.75 -15.96
C ALA A 140 -57.41 34.37 -14.49
N PRO A 141 -57.93 33.25 -14.01
CA PRO A 141 -57.56 32.73 -12.70
C PRO A 141 -56.07 32.56 -12.50
N ARG A 142 -55.61 32.46 -11.24
CA ARG A 142 -54.22 32.16 -10.87
C ARG A 142 -54.16 30.81 -10.17
N THR A 143 -53.46 29.86 -10.77
CA THR A 143 -53.30 28.52 -10.24
C THR A 143 -51.99 28.40 -9.43
N THR A 144 -52.07 27.72 -8.31
CA THR A 144 -50.93 27.29 -7.49
C THR A 144 -50.90 25.79 -7.34
N ILE A 145 -49.69 25.27 -7.05
CA ILE A 145 -49.46 23.85 -6.77
C ILE A 145 -49.16 23.70 -5.30
N ASP A 146 -49.82 22.76 -4.66
CA ASP A 146 -49.54 22.27 -3.32
C ASP A 146 -49.19 20.78 -3.35
N MET A 147 -48.33 20.36 -2.43
CA MET A 147 -47.95 18.97 -2.24
C MET A 147 -48.38 18.50 -0.85
N SER A 148 -48.86 17.25 -0.77
CA SER A 148 -49.31 16.66 0.50
C SER A 148 -48.18 16.30 1.47
N THR A 149 -46.91 16.46 1.08
CA THR A 149 -45.73 16.11 1.86
C THR A 149 -44.87 17.34 2.13
N GLU A 150 -44.19 17.36 3.28
CA GLU A 150 -43.16 18.36 3.61
C GLU A 150 -41.80 17.99 3.01
N ASN A 151 -41.62 16.75 2.55
CA ASN A 151 -40.38 16.25 1.95
C ASN A 151 -40.27 16.68 0.49
N ILE A 152 -40.13 17.98 0.29
CA ILE A 152 -39.96 18.62 -1.02
C ILE A 152 -38.72 19.49 -1.02
N GLN A 153 -38.07 19.56 -2.16
CA GLN A 153 -37.02 20.52 -2.46
C GLN A 153 -37.30 21.24 -3.77
N VAL A 154 -37.28 22.56 -3.77
CA VAL A 154 -37.52 23.34 -4.97
C VAL A 154 -36.24 24.00 -5.43
N GLU A 155 -35.84 23.71 -6.66
CA GLU A 155 -34.70 24.34 -7.32
C GLU A 155 -35.15 24.96 -8.65
N LYS A 156 -35.28 26.30 -8.68
CA LYS A 156 -35.83 27.06 -9.84
C LYS A 156 -37.22 26.55 -10.22
N ASN A 157 -37.36 25.92 -11.37
CA ASN A 157 -38.62 25.36 -11.90
C ASN A 157 -38.72 23.82 -11.72
N THR A 158 -37.79 23.23 -10.98
CA THR A 158 -37.79 21.79 -10.68
C THR A 158 -38.19 21.58 -9.22
N ILE A 159 -39.17 20.73 -9.01
CA ILE A 159 -39.66 20.33 -7.71
C ILE A 159 -39.25 18.88 -7.49
N TYR A 160 -38.39 18.64 -6.52
CA TYR A 160 -38.02 17.29 -6.08
C TYR A 160 -38.95 16.86 -4.99
N VAL A 161 -39.48 15.65 -5.07
CA VAL A 161 -40.46 15.12 -4.11
C VAL A 161 -40.07 13.71 -3.68
N GLY A 162 -40.24 13.44 -2.39
CA GLY A 162 -40.05 12.12 -1.80
C GLY A 162 -41.30 11.24 -1.88
N ARG A 163 -41.35 10.26 -1.01
CA ARG A 163 -42.46 9.32 -0.92
C ARG A 163 -43.76 10.01 -0.49
N GLU A 164 -44.91 9.42 -0.92
CA GLU A 164 -46.25 9.83 -0.49
C GLU A 164 -46.61 11.28 -0.88
N ALA A 165 -46.16 11.72 -2.04
CA ALA A 165 -46.48 13.03 -2.55
C ALA A 165 -47.74 12.97 -3.43
N ASP A 166 -48.83 13.61 -2.99
CA ASP A 166 -49.99 13.89 -3.80
C ASP A 166 -49.95 15.35 -4.27
N LEU A 167 -50.10 15.55 -5.58
CA LEU A 167 -50.10 16.86 -6.21
C LEU A 167 -51.51 17.44 -6.17
N GLN A 168 -51.68 18.64 -5.61
CA GLN A 168 -52.93 19.36 -5.52
C GLN A 168 -52.82 20.70 -6.28
N PHE A 169 -53.89 21.07 -6.99
CA PHE A 169 -54.01 22.37 -7.64
C PHE A 169 -55.05 23.21 -6.94
N ASN A 170 -54.71 24.44 -6.61
CA ASN A 170 -55.62 25.46 -6.11
C ASN A 170 -55.61 26.64 -7.08
N ALA A 171 -56.78 27.17 -7.40
CA ALA A 171 -56.88 28.35 -8.23
C ALA A 171 -57.79 29.39 -7.59
N GLN A 172 -57.50 30.63 -7.83
CA GLN A 172 -58.30 31.77 -7.36
C GLN A 172 -58.57 32.71 -8.53
N ASP A 173 -59.78 33.23 -8.56
CA ASP A 173 -60.26 34.23 -9.51
C ASP A 173 -60.99 35.32 -8.74
N GLU A 174 -60.84 36.59 -9.17
CA GLU A 174 -61.35 37.71 -8.39
C GLU A 174 -62.80 38.11 -8.79
N MET A 175 -63.29 37.66 -9.96
CA MET A 175 -64.60 38.10 -10.48
C MET A 175 -65.53 36.95 -10.84
N ALA A 176 -65.33 36.29 -12.00
CA ALA A 176 -66.26 35.27 -12.49
C ALA A 176 -66.14 33.95 -11.73
N GLY A 177 -65.07 33.80 -10.96
CA GLY A 177 -64.76 32.59 -10.20
C GLY A 177 -64.21 31.45 -11.09
N VAL A 178 -63.44 30.57 -10.46
CA VAL A 178 -62.79 29.42 -11.14
C VAL A 178 -63.84 28.40 -11.57
N LYS A 179 -63.85 28.08 -12.84
CA LYS A 179 -64.71 27.05 -13.43
C LYS A 179 -64.04 25.69 -13.37
N ASP A 180 -62.83 25.61 -13.92
CA ASP A 180 -62.10 24.38 -14.05
C ASP A 180 -60.60 24.60 -14.00
N ILE A 181 -59.87 23.59 -13.51
CA ILE A 181 -58.42 23.48 -13.59
C ILE A 181 -58.09 22.34 -14.54
N TYR A 182 -57.14 22.56 -15.42
CA TYR A 182 -56.62 21.57 -16.36
C TYR A 182 -55.14 21.33 -16.08
N TYR A 183 -54.70 20.06 -16.21
CA TYR A 183 -53.31 19.66 -16.12
C TYR A 183 -52.96 18.63 -17.19
N SER A 184 -51.68 18.54 -17.48
CA SER A 184 -51.09 17.57 -18.39
C SER A 184 -49.77 17.10 -17.82
N VAL A 185 -49.49 15.80 -17.89
CA VAL A 185 -48.25 15.17 -17.47
C VAL A 185 -47.49 14.75 -18.73
N ASP A 186 -46.24 15.16 -18.84
CA ASP A 186 -45.33 14.92 -19.95
C ASP A 186 -45.91 15.43 -21.29
N ARG A 187 -46.44 14.55 -22.15
CA ARG A 187 -47.02 14.87 -23.47
C ARG A 187 -48.45 14.39 -23.61
N GLU A 188 -49.07 14.04 -22.49
CA GLU A 188 -50.47 13.63 -22.50
C GLU A 188 -51.37 14.83 -22.73
N ASP A 189 -52.61 14.57 -23.20
CA ASP A 189 -53.63 15.59 -23.38
C ASP A 189 -54.01 16.24 -22.03
N TYR A 190 -54.45 17.50 -22.07
CA TYR A 190 -54.92 18.19 -20.87
C TYR A 190 -56.19 17.49 -20.33
N GLN A 191 -56.11 17.17 -19.04
CA GLN A 191 -57.19 16.55 -18.30
C GLN A 191 -57.75 17.54 -17.28
N LYS A 192 -59.06 17.42 -17.04
CA LYS A 192 -59.73 18.23 -16.00
C LYS A 192 -59.33 17.69 -14.63
N TYR A 193 -58.87 18.58 -13.75
CA TYR A 193 -58.51 18.25 -12.39
C TYR A 193 -59.77 18.07 -11.54
N SER A 194 -59.87 16.94 -10.85
CA SER A 194 -60.99 16.60 -9.96
C SER A 194 -60.57 15.99 -8.62
N ARG A 195 -59.35 15.51 -8.52
CA ARG A 195 -58.77 14.89 -7.32
C ARG A 195 -57.26 15.00 -7.34
N PRO A 196 -56.57 14.89 -6.17
CA PRO A 196 -55.12 14.89 -6.11
C PRO A 196 -54.50 13.85 -7.05
N VAL A 197 -53.41 14.26 -7.72
CA VAL A 197 -52.65 13.40 -8.65
C VAL A 197 -51.54 12.71 -7.86
N LYS A 198 -51.61 11.37 -7.80
CA LYS A 198 -50.63 10.55 -7.08
C LYS A 198 -49.35 10.43 -7.87
N LEU A 199 -48.22 10.68 -7.17
CA LEU A 199 -46.87 10.54 -7.70
C LEU A 199 -46.23 9.34 -7.01
N ASN A 200 -46.16 8.15 -7.64
CA ASN A 200 -45.74 6.89 -7.02
C ASN A 200 -44.54 6.25 -7.69
N GLU A 201 -44.04 6.81 -8.80
CA GLU A 201 -42.94 6.22 -9.56
C GLU A 201 -41.72 7.13 -9.55
N GLU A 202 -40.54 6.55 -9.34
CA GLU A 202 -39.27 7.29 -9.46
C GLU A 202 -39.04 7.68 -10.92
N LYS A 203 -39.43 8.88 -11.26
CA LYS A 203 -39.29 9.46 -12.59
C LYS A 203 -39.30 10.98 -12.59
N LYS A 204 -38.84 11.54 -13.64
CA LYS A 204 -38.94 12.95 -13.95
C LYS A 204 -40.12 13.17 -14.86
N ILE A 205 -41.03 14.10 -14.49
CA ILE A 205 -42.18 14.47 -15.28
C ILE A 205 -42.19 15.99 -15.58
N ILE A 206 -42.78 16.34 -16.70
CA ILE A 206 -43.08 17.72 -17.07
C ILE A 206 -44.56 17.95 -16.82
N LEU A 207 -44.86 18.76 -15.81
CA LEU A 207 -46.21 19.13 -15.45
C LEU A 207 -46.55 20.47 -16.13
N LYS A 208 -47.66 20.49 -16.89
CA LYS A 208 -48.29 21.72 -17.35
C LYS A 208 -49.66 21.87 -16.74
N TYR A 209 -50.08 23.04 -16.38
CA TYR A 209 -51.37 23.28 -15.77
C TYR A 209 -51.81 24.72 -15.95
N TYR A 210 -53.12 24.91 -15.97
CA TYR A 210 -53.77 26.22 -16.05
C TYR A 210 -55.22 26.12 -15.56
N ALA A 211 -55.79 27.24 -15.14
CA ALA A 211 -57.21 27.32 -14.80
C ALA A 211 -57.98 28.17 -15.83
N VAL A 212 -59.27 27.97 -15.87
CA VAL A 212 -60.23 28.72 -16.63
C VAL A 212 -61.36 29.20 -15.73
N ASP A 213 -61.83 30.43 -15.90
CA ASP A 213 -62.96 30.98 -15.18
C ASP A 213 -64.32 30.59 -15.84
N HIS A 214 -65.43 31.08 -15.27
CA HIS A 214 -66.76 30.79 -15.78
C HIS A 214 -67.12 31.54 -17.07
N VAL A 215 -66.38 32.60 -17.43
CA VAL A 215 -66.59 33.36 -18.65
C VAL A 215 -65.60 33.04 -19.78
N GLY A 216 -64.68 32.07 -19.53
CA GLY A 216 -63.77 31.53 -20.53
C GLY A 216 -62.40 32.24 -20.61
N ASN A 217 -62.00 33.05 -19.61
CA ASN A 217 -60.63 33.50 -19.54
C ASN A 217 -59.75 32.35 -19.03
N ALA A 218 -58.73 32.02 -19.78
CA ALA A 218 -57.80 30.92 -19.47
C ALA A 218 -56.44 31.50 -19.12
N GLU A 219 -55.85 31.01 -18.05
CA GLU A 219 -54.47 31.32 -17.64
C GLU A 219 -53.49 30.74 -18.70
N GLU A 220 -52.40 31.47 -18.95
CA GLU A 220 -51.28 30.92 -19.71
C GLU A 220 -50.72 29.66 -18.99
N PRO A 221 -50.53 28.53 -19.67
CA PRO A 221 -50.11 27.30 -19.01
C PRO A 221 -48.78 27.45 -18.30
N LYS A 222 -48.79 27.25 -17.01
CA LYS A 222 -47.59 27.12 -16.18
C LYS A 222 -46.94 25.79 -16.42
N LYS A 223 -45.61 25.77 -16.28
CA LYS A 223 -44.79 24.59 -16.46
C LYS A 223 -43.85 24.40 -15.29
N ASN A 224 -43.90 23.23 -14.67
CA ASN A 224 -42.94 22.76 -13.66
C ASN A 224 -42.34 21.42 -14.06
N GLU A 225 -41.12 21.18 -13.67
CA GLU A 225 -40.48 19.89 -13.74
C GLU A 225 -40.56 19.25 -12.35
N ILE A 226 -41.13 18.06 -12.25
CA ILE A 226 -41.22 17.32 -11.02
C ILE A 226 -40.33 16.09 -11.13
N VAL A 227 -39.43 15.90 -10.15
CA VAL A 227 -38.53 14.75 -10.08
C VAL A 227 -38.85 13.99 -8.80
N MET A 228 -39.31 12.78 -8.95
CA MET A 228 -39.52 11.90 -7.82
C MET A 228 -38.29 11.12 -7.50
N ASP A 229 -37.85 11.19 -6.24
CA ASP A 229 -36.75 10.43 -5.69
C ASP A 229 -37.23 9.55 -4.56
N LEU A 230 -37.28 8.24 -4.81
CA LEU A 230 -37.71 7.21 -3.86
C LEU A 230 -36.55 6.35 -3.41
N SER A 231 -35.39 6.53 -4.02
CA SER A 231 -34.19 5.73 -3.72
C SER A 231 -33.37 6.36 -2.60
N ALA A 232 -32.83 5.49 -1.75
CA ALA A 232 -31.93 5.91 -0.70
C ALA A 232 -30.49 6.01 -1.22
N PRO A 233 -29.63 6.81 -0.60
CA PRO A 233 -28.20 6.84 -0.87
C PRO A 233 -27.53 5.48 -0.71
N ASN A 234 -26.35 5.33 -1.29
CA ASN A 234 -25.51 4.16 -1.09
C ASN A 234 -24.18 4.57 -0.51
N THR A 235 -23.87 4.09 0.71
CA THR A 235 -22.61 4.37 1.41
C THR A 235 -21.70 3.15 1.38
N ASN A 236 -20.44 3.39 1.05
CA ASN A 236 -19.37 2.40 1.14
C ASN A 236 -18.29 2.92 2.08
N HIS A 237 -17.58 1.99 2.76
CA HIS A 237 -16.39 2.32 3.52
C HIS A 237 -15.12 1.99 2.73
N LYS A 238 -14.05 2.71 3.01
CA LYS A 238 -12.69 2.46 2.53
C LYS A 238 -11.72 2.62 3.69
N ILE A 239 -10.80 1.67 3.83
CA ILE A 239 -9.73 1.74 4.81
C ILE A 239 -8.54 2.45 4.17
N GLU A 240 -7.95 3.41 4.89
CA GLU A 240 -6.75 4.14 4.49
C GLU A 240 -5.67 3.97 5.57
N GLY A 241 -4.39 3.93 5.15
CA GLY A 241 -3.26 3.71 6.06
C GLY A 241 -2.90 2.24 6.25
N ASP A 242 -2.28 1.95 7.40
CA ASP A 242 -1.70 0.64 7.70
C ASP A 242 -2.77 -0.37 8.09
N HIS A 243 -3.10 -1.27 7.18
CA HIS A 243 -4.07 -2.35 7.39
C HIS A 243 -3.71 -3.62 6.64
N HIS A 244 -4.25 -4.73 7.11
CA HIS A 244 -4.20 -6.01 6.42
C HIS A 244 -5.56 -6.70 6.56
N LYS A 245 -6.33 -6.81 5.45
CA LYS A 245 -7.73 -7.21 5.46
C LYS A 245 -8.52 -6.33 6.44
N ASP A 246 -9.22 -6.95 7.39
CA ASP A 246 -10.01 -6.28 8.41
C ASP A 246 -9.24 -6.02 9.73
N VAL A 247 -7.92 -6.19 9.72
CA VAL A 247 -7.03 -5.79 10.82
C VAL A 247 -6.40 -4.44 10.48
N LEU A 248 -6.60 -3.46 11.35
CA LEU A 248 -6.18 -2.08 11.18
C LEU A 248 -5.16 -1.72 12.28
N SER A 249 -4.12 -0.98 11.92
CA SER A 249 -3.25 -0.40 12.95
C SER A 249 -3.94 0.76 13.68
N GLY A 250 -3.38 1.18 14.82
CA GLY A 250 -3.81 2.42 15.47
C GLY A 250 -3.58 3.71 14.67
N ARG A 251 -2.98 3.63 13.47
CA ARG A 251 -2.71 4.76 12.56
C ARG A 251 -3.61 4.74 11.32
N ALA A 252 -4.49 3.77 11.21
CA ALA A 252 -5.40 3.65 10.09
C ALA A 252 -6.60 4.58 10.25
N GLU A 253 -7.26 4.87 9.13
CA GLU A 253 -8.48 5.65 9.07
C GLU A 253 -9.54 4.91 8.24
N ILE A 254 -10.80 5.07 8.62
CA ILE A 254 -11.94 4.56 7.85
C ILE A 254 -12.68 5.75 7.24
N ARG A 255 -12.75 5.79 5.92
CA ARG A 255 -13.48 6.81 5.18
C ARG A 255 -14.82 6.25 4.70
N LEU A 256 -15.90 6.98 4.96
CA LEU A 256 -17.23 6.68 4.44
C LEU A 256 -17.47 7.54 3.19
N ASN A 257 -17.88 6.90 2.10
CA ASN A 257 -18.22 7.55 0.85
C ASN A 257 -19.67 7.21 0.50
N ALA A 258 -20.52 8.21 0.60
CA ALA A 258 -21.93 8.11 0.28
C ALA A 258 -22.19 8.77 -1.08
N THR A 259 -23.04 8.17 -1.88
CA THR A 259 -23.51 8.71 -3.16
C THR A 259 -25.01 8.54 -3.26
N ASP A 260 -25.65 9.54 -3.81
CA ASP A 260 -27.06 9.50 -4.17
C ASP A 260 -27.22 9.86 -5.64
N LYS A 261 -28.27 9.33 -6.29
CA LYS A 261 -28.44 9.48 -7.73
C LYS A 261 -29.17 10.76 -8.14
N ILE A 262 -30.06 11.27 -7.29
CA ILE A 262 -31.04 12.29 -7.68
C ILE A 262 -30.88 13.54 -6.81
N THR A 263 -31.12 13.44 -5.50
CA THR A 263 -31.22 14.60 -4.63
C THR A 263 -29.96 14.90 -3.82
N ASN A 264 -28.94 14.08 -3.97
CA ASN A 264 -27.69 14.11 -3.22
C ASN A 264 -27.86 13.75 -1.73
N VAL A 265 -26.73 13.38 -1.14
CA VAL A 265 -26.65 13.01 0.28
C VAL A 265 -26.83 14.24 1.17
N LYS A 266 -27.77 14.19 2.10
CA LYS A 266 -27.95 15.17 3.16
C LYS A 266 -26.98 14.95 4.30
N GLN A 267 -26.88 13.72 4.79
CA GLN A 267 -26.05 13.36 5.93
C GLN A 267 -25.72 11.88 5.93
N THR A 268 -24.47 11.56 6.27
CA THR A 268 -24.04 10.20 6.65
C THR A 268 -23.95 10.11 8.17
N HIS A 269 -24.47 9.04 8.73
CA HIS A 269 -24.45 8.73 10.16
C HIS A 269 -23.59 7.51 10.43
N TYR A 270 -22.97 7.47 11.60
CA TYR A 270 -22.21 6.32 12.06
C TYR A 270 -22.26 6.14 13.56
N SER A 271 -22.02 4.92 14.03
CA SER A 271 -21.71 4.60 15.42
C SER A 271 -20.62 3.54 15.49
N ILE A 272 -19.81 3.58 16.53
CA ILE A 272 -18.78 2.56 16.81
C ILE A 272 -19.19 1.84 18.09
N ASP A 273 -19.14 0.49 18.06
CA ASP A 273 -19.41 -0.42 19.17
C ASP A 273 -20.79 -0.20 19.85
N GLY A 274 -21.79 0.18 19.05
CA GLY A 274 -23.13 0.47 19.56
C GLY A 274 -23.22 1.74 20.40
N GLY A 275 -22.21 2.59 20.37
CA GLY A 275 -22.23 3.90 21.00
C GLY A 275 -23.22 4.87 20.35
N LYS A 276 -23.26 6.12 20.84
CA LYS A 276 -24.14 7.15 20.30
C LYS A 276 -23.89 7.38 18.81
N GLU A 277 -24.96 7.45 18.05
CA GLU A 277 -24.93 7.80 16.64
C GLU A 277 -24.45 9.26 16.44
N ARG A 278 -23.58 9.45 15.44
CA ARG A 278 -22.94 10.74 15.14
C ARG A 278 -23.00 11.03 13.65
N ALA A 279 -23.06 12.29 13.29
CA ALA A 279 -22.89 12.73 11.91
C ALA A 279 -21.43 12.55 11.47
N TYR A 280 -21.23 11.94 10.31
CA TYR A 280 -19.92 11.78 9.70
C TYR A 280 -19.46 13.11 9.11
N ARG A 281 -18.26 13.55 9.47
CA ARG A 281 -17.67 14.82 9.01
C ARG A 281 -16.30 14.66 8.35
N GLY A 282 -15.72 13.48 8.39
CA GLY A 282 -14.40 13.16 7.85
C GLY A 282 -13.92 11.79 8.32
N PRO A 283 -12.71 11.36 7.91
CA PRO A 283 -12.18 10.04 8.22
C PRO A 283 -12.22 9.70 9.71
N LEU A 284 -12.57 8.46 10.02
CA LEU A 284 -12.66 7.94 11.38
C LEU A 284 -11.30 7.34 11.74
N SER A 285 -10.55 8.01 12.63
CA SER A 285 -9.25 7.52 13.10
C SER A 285 -9.44 6.34 14.07
N THR A 286 -8.58 5.32 13.92
CA THR A 286 -8.48 4.18 14.84
C THR A 286 -7.60 4.46 16.06
N GLU A 287 -6.93 5.62 16.11
CA GLU A 287 -5.96 5.98 17.14
C GLU A 287 -6.51 5.89 18.56
N ASN A 288 -7.74 6.37 18.75
CA ASN A 288 -8.40 6.40 20.06
C ASN A 288 -9.23 5.16 20.37
N LEU A 289 -9.32 4.19 19.45
CA LEU A 289 -9.96 2.91 19.72
C LEU A 289 -9.03 2.02 20.56
N SER A 290 -9.59 1.18 21.41
CA SER A 290 -8.82 0.17 22.14
C SER A 290 -8.22 -0.86 21.17
N GLU A 291 -7.26 -1.64 21.62
CA GLU A 291 -6.89 -2.86 20.91
C GLU A 291 -8.01 -3.89 21.05
N GLY A 292 -8.39 -4.53 19.94
CA GLY A 292 -9.46 -5.51 19.96
C GLY A 292 -10.44 -5.41 18.80
N GLU A 293 -11.53 -6.16 18.91
CA GLU A 293 -12.60 -6.17 17.91
C GLU A 293 -13.50 -4.94 18.04
N HIS A 294 -13.83 -4.33 16.93
CA HIS A 294 -14.71 -3.19 16.81
C HIS A 294 -15.75 -3.39 15.74
N ARG A 295 -16.87 -2.69 15.89
CA ARG A 295 -17.98 -2.71 14.96
C ARG A 295 -18.39 -1.29 14.58
N LEU A 296 -18.20 -0.93 13.31
CA LEU A 296 -18.69 0.31 12.73
C LEU A 296 -20.07 0.05 12.08
N THR A 297 -21.08 0.76 12.51
CA THR A 297 -22.41 0.79 11.87
C THR A 297 -22.59 2.14 11.23
N TYR A 298 -23.07 2.20 9.98
CA TYR A 298 -23.22 3.45 9.24
C TYR A 298 -24.36 3.37 8.21
N TYR A 299 -24.90 4.52 7.88
CA TYR A 299 -25.92 4.71 6.85
C TYR A 299 -25.99 6.17 6.43
N SER A 300 -26.60 6.45 5.28
CA SER A 300 -26.82 7.82 4.80
C SER A 300 -28.29 8.09 4.55
N VAL A 301 -28.61 9.37 4.58
CA VAL A 301 -29.92 9.93 4.29
C VAL A 301 -29.74 11.01 3.20
N ASP A 302 -30.61 11.05 2.21
CA ASP A 302 -30.65 12.07 1.17
C ASP A 302 -31.41 13.32 1.63
N ARG A 303 -31.58 14.28 0.74
CA ARG A 303 -32.26 15.55 1.01
C ARG A 303 -33.78 15.45 1.10
N LEU A 304 -34.37 14.34 0.67
CA LEU A 304 -35.78 14.02 0.79
C LEU A 304 -36.06 12.98 1.88
N ASP A 305 -35.08 12.78 2.78
CA ASP A 305 -35.15 11.88 3.93
C ASP A 305 -35.30 10.39 3.57
N ASN A 306 -34.97 9.98 2.31
CA ASN A 306 -34.82 8.57 2.02
C ASN A 306 -33.56 8.07 2.72
N SER A 307 -33.70 7.02 3.55
CA SER A 307 -32.62 6.44 4.35
C SER A 307 -32.28 5.06 3.85
N GLU A 308 -30.99 4.79 3.67
CA GLU A 308 -30.52 3.42 3.41
C GLU A 308 -30.59 2.55 4.66
N GLU A 309 -30.55 1.24 4.47
CA GLU A 309 -30.42 0.29 5.58
C GLU A 309 -29.05 0.43 6.24
N LYS A 310 -29.01 0.25 7.57
CA LYS A 310 -27.76 0.31 8.32
C LYS A 310 -26.82 -0.79 7.90
N LYS A 311 -25.62 -0.41 7.48
CA LYS A 311 -24.52 -1.30 7.11
C LYS A 311 -23.59 -1.49 8.29
N GLU A 312 -22.97 -2.66 8.36
CA GLU A 312 -22.05 -3.04 9.43
C GLU A 312 -20.69 -3.42 8.83
N PHE A 313 -19.62 -2.91 9.43
CA PHE A 313 -18.24 -3.32 9.17
C PHE A 313 -17.57 -3.71 10.48
N ARG A 314 -17.10 -4.95 10.57
CA ARG A 314 -16.34 -5.48 11.71
C ARG A 314 -14.87 -5.47 11.36
N PHE A 315 -14.06 -4.97 12.30
CA PHE A 315 -12.62 -4.90 12.16
C PHE A 315 -11.93 -5.09 13.50
N TYR A 316 -10.64 -5.38 13.44
CA TYR A 316 -9.81 -5.50 14.63
C TYR A 316 -8.76 -4.39 14.61
N VAL A 317 -8.58 -3.69 15.73
CA VAL A 317 -7.49 -2.73 15.91
C VAL A 317 -6.33 -3.44 16.59
N ASP A 318 -5.21 -3.52 15.90
CA ASP A 318 -3.98 -4.10 16.39
C ASP A 318 -2.91 -3.00 16.57
N LYS A 319 -2.48 -2.80 17.80
CA LYS A 319 -1.46 -1.80 18.18
C LYS A 319 -0.21 -2.45 18.74
N THR A 320 -0.25 -3.77 18.96
CA THR A 320 0.82 -4.52 19.60
C THR A 320 1.83 -4.98 18.56
N PRO A 321 3.11 -4.61 18.70
CA PRO A 321 4.15 -5.11 17.81
C PRO A 321 4.45 -6.59 18.08
N PRO A 322 5.03 -7.31 17.09
CA PRO A 322 5.44 -8.69 17.26
C PRO A 322 6.48 -8.87 18.39
N ARG A 323 6.42 -10.00 19.07
CA ARG A 323 7.47 -10.42 20.01
C ARG A 323 8.54 -11.22 19.29
N VAL A 324 9.81 -10.98 19.65
CA VAL A 324 10.95 -11.69 19.05
C VAL A 324 11.63 -12.56 20.08
N VAL A 325 11.94 -13.81 19.70
CA VAL A 325 12.73 -14.76 20.46
C VAL A 325 13.93 -15.18 19.61
N GLU A 326 15.11 -15.21 20.22
CA GLU A 326 16.34 -15.72 19.60
C GLU A 326 16.71 -17.08 20.17
N GLU A 327 17.23 -17.91 19.29
CA GLU A 327 17.81 -19.22 19.63
C GLU A 327 19.23 -19.29 19.04
N LEU A 328 20.24 -19.51 19.91
CA LEU A 328 21.62 -19.69 19.50
C LEU A 328 21.86 -21.18 19.21
N LEU A 329 22.23 -21.48 17.97
CA LEU A 329 22.53 -22.83 17.51
C LEU A 329 24.04 -23.02 17.42
N GLY A 330 24.60 -24.02 18.15
CA GLY A 330 26.01 -24.36 18.15
C GLY A 330 26.61 -24.37 19.57
N ASN A 331 27.92 -24.60 19.63
CA ASN A 331 28.64 -24.76 20.90
C ASN A 331 29.08 -23.41 21.45
N THR A 332 28.95 -23.24 22.75
CA THR A 332 29.48 -22.11 23.50
C THR A 332 30.44 -22.62 24.56
N TYR A 333 31.36 -21.77 24.99
CA TYR A 333 32.30 -22.06 26.07
C TYR A 333 32.39 -20.87 27.03
N ILE A 334 32.32 -21.15 28.32
CA ILE A 334 32.43 -20.10 29.35
C ILE A 334 33.78 -20.15 29.99
N ALA A 335 34.56 -19.07 29.87
CA ALA A 335 35.83 -18.91 30.53
C ALA A 335 35.85 -17.56 31.26
N ASN A 336 36.30 -17.55 32.51
CA ASN A 336 36.44 -16.34 33.34
C ASN A 336 35.16 -15.49 33.41
N GLY A 337 34.00 -16.11 33.46
CA GLY A 337 32.70 -15.43 33.51
C GLY A 337 32.25 -14.81 32.20
N LYS A 338 32.96 -15.04 31.10
CA LYS A 338 32.63 -14.57 29.76
C LYS A 338 32.22 -15.74 28.87
N GLU A 339 31.13 -15.60 28.11
CA GLU A 339 30.67 -16.58 27.12
C GLU A 339 31.38 -16.35 25.79
N TYR A 340 32.00 -17.38 25.28
CA TYR A 340 32.63 -17.41 23.95
C TYR A 340 31.81 -18.25 22.96
N LEU A 341 31.65 -17.73 21.76
CA LEU A 341 30.92 -18.33 20.67
C LEU A 341 31.86 -18.69 19.52
N SER A 342 31.71 -19.86 18.95
CA SER A 342 32.40 -20.22 17.71
C SER A 342 31.81 -19.46 16.51
N GLY A 343 32.62 -19.15 15.51
CA GLY A 343 32.16 -18.63 14.21
C GLY A 343 31.18 -19.54 13.47
N ARG A 344 31.12 -20.82 13.86
CA ARG A 344 30.14 -21.78 13.36
C ARG A 344 28.77 -21.66 14.01
N ASN A 345 28.64 -20.93 15.11
CA ASN A 345 27.36 -20.65 15.75
C ASN A 345 26.45 -19.87 14.81
N ARG A 346 25.16 -20.20 14.85
CA ARG A 346 24.15 -19.56 14.04
C ARG A 346 23.04 -18.99 14.92
N LEU A 347 22.62 -17.78 14.63
CA LEU A 347 21.51 -17.17 15.32
C LEU A 347 20.21 -17.44 14.53
N LYS A 348 19.25 -18.06 15.20
CA LYS A 348 17.90 -18.29 14.71
C LYS A 348 16.97 -17.29 15.38
N LEU A 349 16.17 -16.60 14.55
CA LEU A 349 15.17 -15.66 15.01
C LEU A 349 13.78 -16.22 14.77
N ILE A 350 12.92 -16.11 15.78
CA ILE A 350 11.52 -16.51 15.74
C ILE A 350 10.72 -15.29 16.18
N SER A 351 9.68 -14.97 15.44
CA SER A 351 8.75 -13.91 15.85
C SER A 351 7.32 -14.41 15.83
N MET A 352 6.54 -13.94 16.79
CA MET A 352 5.12 -14.24 16.91
C MET A 352 4.37 -12.94 17.13
N ASP A 353 3.19 -12.88 16.54
CA ASP A 353 2.28 -11.76 16.65
C ASP A 353 0.91 -12.21 17.14
N ASN A 354 0.18 -11.30 17.79
CA ASN A 354 -1.11 -11.64 18.42
C ASN A 354 -2.29 -11.68 17.43
N LYS A 355 -2.26 -10.84 16.37
CA LYS A 355 -3.41 -10.72 15.45
C LYS A 355 -3.06 -10.47 13.99
N ALA A 356 -2.30 -9.42 13.68
CA ALA A 356 -1.99 -9.04 12.30
C ALA A 356 -1.06 -10.02 11.59
N GLY A 357 -0.31 -10.82 12.36
CA GLY A 357 0.71 -11.73 11.89
C GLY A 357 2.02 -11.03 11.49
N VAL A 358 3.11 -11.77 11.61
CA VAL A 358 4.45 -11.24 11.32
C VAL A 358 4.64 -11.05 9.82
N LYS A 359 4.94 -9.84 9.39
CA LYS A 359 5.26 -9.49 8.00
C LYS A 359 6.71 -9.81 7.67
N GLU A 360 7.63 -9.40 8.53
CA GLU A 360 9.06 -9.65 8.35
C GLU A 360 9.85 -9.44 9.65
N ILE A 361 11.01 -10.12 9.69
CA ILE A 361 12.06 -9.88 10.68
C ILE A 361 13.25 -9.32 9.93
N ARG A 362 13.92 -8.34 10.53
CA ARG A 362 15.18 -7.76 10.05
C ARG A 362 16.20 -7.78 11.15
N TYR A 363 17.47 -7.81 10.81
CA TYR A 363 18.57 -7.74 11.77
C TYR A 363 19.71 -6.85 11.27
N SER A 364 20.44 -6.27 12.20
CA SER A 364 21.66 -5.51 11.99
C SER A 364 22.76 -6.07 12.89
N ILE A 365 23.99 -6.12 12.43
CA ILE A 365 25.15 -6.53 13.20
C ILE A 365 26.13 -5.35 13.23
N ASN A 366 26.52 -4.91 14.43
CA ASN A 366 27.47 -3.81 14.66
C ASN A 366 27.11 -2.51 13.92
N GLY A 367 25.81 -2.17 13.87
CA GLY A 367 25.32 -0.95 13.24
C GLY A 367 25.28 -0.97 11.71
N GLU A 368 25.46 -2.11 11.07
CA GLU A 368 25.26 -2.22 9.61
C GLU A 368 23.79 -1.99 9.24
N PRO A 369 23.51 -1.69 7.96
CA PRO A 369 22.12 -1.60 7.48
C PRO A 369 21.34 -2.87 7.76
N PHE A 370 20.07 -2.72 8.19
CA PHE A 370 19.19 -3.83 8.45
C PHE A 370 19.00 -4.75 7.24
N LYS A 371 19.21 -6.05 7.44
CA LYS A 371 19.02 -7.12 6.45
C LYS A 371 17.76 -7.91 6.80
N LYS A 372 17.01 -8.33 5.77
CA LYS A 372 15.85 -9.21 5.97
C LYS A 372 16.31 -10.59 6.43
N TYR A 373 15.71 -11.09 7.52
CA TYR A 373 15.93 -12.44 8.00
C TYR A 373 15.11 -13.45 7.21
N SER A 374 15.74 -14.54 6.76
CA SER A 374 15.07 -15.65 6.07
C SER A 374 15.43 -17.02 6.61
N LYS A 375 16.62 -17.16 7.19
CA LYS A 375 17.14 -18.40 7.77
C LYS A 375 18.22 -18.08 8.81
N PRO A 376 18.56 -19.02 9.71
CA PRO A 376 19.64 -18.84 10.67
C PRO A 376 20.95 -18.41 10.00
N PHE A 377 21.57 -17.34 10.50
CA PHE A 377 22.80 -16.76 9.98
C PHE A 377 23.98 -17.00 10.94
N SER A 378 25.19 -17.13 10.37
CA SER A 378 26.41 -17.40 11.14
C SER A 378 26.98 -16.14 11.77
N LEU A 379 27.57 -16.30 12.96
CA LEU A 379 28.24 -15.25 13.72
C LEU A 379 29.75 -15.25 13.39
N ASN A 380 30.10 -14.90 12.15
CA ASN A 380 31.47 -15.04 11.61
C ASN A 380 32.32 -13.78 11.73
N ARG A 381 32.17 -13.01 12.80
CA ARG A 381 32.95 -11.82 13.10
C ARG A 381 33.54 -11.95 14.51
N SER A 382 34.86 -11.81 14.63
CA SER A 382 35.55 -11.88 15.93
C SER A 382 35.16 -10.66 16.78
N GLY A 383 35.07 -10.90 18.08
CA GLY A 383 34.81 -9.88 19.06
C GLY A 383 33.40 -9.84 19.61
N ASN A 384 33.07 -8.75 20.30
CA ASN A 384 31.71 -8.51 20.79
C ASN A 384 30.78 -8.17 19.60
N LEU A 385 29.62 -8.78 19.55
CA LEU A 385 28.61 -8.47 18.54
C LEU A 385 27.47 -7.67 19.16
N ASP A 386 27.18 -6.51 18.58
CA ASP A 386 25.95 -5.75 18.81
C ASP A 386 24.92 -6.16 17.73
N ILE A 387 23.89 -6.90 18.14
CA ILE A 387 22.85 -7.39 17.24
C ILE A 387 21.55 -6.70 17.57
N GLU A 388 21.07 -5.90 16.63
CA GLU A 388 19.75 -5.29 16.68
C GLU A 388 18.77 -6.07 15.80
N ILE A 389 17.58 -6.33 16.34
CA ILE A 389 16.53 -7.06 15.67
C ILE A 389 15.30 -6.18 15.58
N GLN A 390 14.70 -6.14 14.41
CA GLN A 390 13.40 -5.52 14.17
C GLN A 390 12.42 -6.60 13.71
N ALA A 391 11.24 -6.64 14.32
CA ALA A 391 10.12 -7.38 13.78
C ALA A 391 8.97 -6.43 13.46
N ILE A 392 8.31 -6.67 12.36
CA ILE A 392 7.24 -5.84 11.81
C ILE A 392 6.07 -6.76 11.50
N ASP A 393 4.87 -6.41 11.93
CA ASP A 393 3.64 -7.11 11.61
C ASP A 393 3.03 -6.64 10.27
N SER A 394 1.90 -7.24 9.89
CA SER A 394 1.23 -6.94 8.63
C SER A 394 0.51 -5.59 8.62
N VAL A 395 0.34 -4.94 9.78
CA VAL A 395 -0.20 -3.59 9.93
C VAL A 395 0.87 -2.56 10.33
N ASN A 396 2.15 -2.93 10.14
CA ASN A 396 3.33 -2.11 10.36
C ASN A 396 3.55 -1.65 11.81
N ASN A 397 3.02 -2.36 12.83
CA ASN A 397 3.54 -2.19 14.18
C ASN A 397 4.93 -2.83 14.25
N LYS A 398 5.85 -2.16 14.94
CA LYS A 398 7.27 -2.47 14.89
C LYS A 398 7.86 -2.52 16.29
N VAL A 399 8.59 -3.57 16.56
CA VAL A 399 9.51 -3.65 17.70
C VAL A 399 10.94 -3.59 17.19
N GLN A 400 11.81 -2.96 17.96
CA GLN A 400 13.26 -2.98 17.78
C GLN A 400 13.94 -3.24 19.11
N GLU A 401 14.72 -4.32 19.17
CA GLU A 401 15.39 -4.77 20.38
C GLU A 401 16.86 -5.08 20.09
N LYS A 402 17.72 -4.85 21.07
CA LYS A 402 19.10 -5.33 21.06
C LYS A 402 19.14 -6.72 21.69
N LYS A 403 19.84 -7.64 21.05
CA LYS A 403 19.98 -9.04 21.47
C LYS A 403 21.45 -9.41 21.62
N LEU A 404 21.71 -10.41 22.44
CA LEU A 404 23.03 -10.90 22.88
C LEU A 404 23.78 -9.93 23.80
N THR A 405 23.46 -8.63 23.84
CA THR A 405 24.11 -7.66 24.73
C THR A 405 23.43 -7.54 26.09
N ASP A 406 22.16 -7.89 26.21
CA ASP A 406 21.37 -7.82 27.46
C ASP A 406 21.57 -9.03 28.38
N ARG A 407 22.31 -10.05 27.94
CA ARG A 407 22.70 -11.14 28.80
C ARG A 407 23.83 -10.67 29.72
N SER A 408 23.78 -11.00 30.99
CA SER A 408 24.80 -10.66 32.00
C SER A 408 26.22 -11.14 31.64
N ASN A 409 26.37 -11.99 30.62
CA ASN A 409 27.61 -12.47 30.05
C ASN A 409 27.68 -12.00 28.59
N ILE A 410 28.54 -11.03 28.31
CA ILE A 410 28.81 -10.53 26.96
C ILE A 410 29.33 -11.69 26.10
N SER A 411 28.57 -12.10 25.09
CA SER A 411 29.00 -13.13 24.16
C SER A 411 30.07 -12.59 23.21
N TYR A 412 31.21 -13.21 23.21
CA TYR A 412 32.35 -12.89 22.35
C TYR A 412 32.57 -13.96 21.32
N VAL A 413 32.68 -13.59 20.07
CA VAL A 413 32.93 -14.55 18.98
C VAL A 413 34.44 -14.75 18.81
N ASP A 414 34.88 -15.96 19.06
CA ASP A 414 36.25 -16.38 18.84
C ASP A 414 36.36 -17.17 17.53
N LEU A 415 37.17 -16.68 16.62
CA LEU A 415 37.40 -17.25 15.27
C LEU A 415 38.83 -17.80 15.11
N LYS A 416 39.71 -17.61 16.12
CA LYS A 416 41.12 -17.95 16.00
C LYS A 416 41.41 -19.22 16.75
N GLY A 417 42.22 -20.06 16.16
CA GLY A 417 42.84 -21.16 16.90
C GLY A 417 44.01 -20.67 17.73
N PRO A 418 44.52 -21.53 18.64
CA PRO A 418 45.60 -21.17 19.55
C PRO A 418 46.88 -20.82 18.80
N LYS A 419 47.66 -19.91 19.36
CA LYS A 419 49.03 -19.67 18.91
C LYS A 419 49.91 -20.85 19.31
N LEU A 420 50.58 -21.47 18.35
CA LEU A 420 51.45 -22.62 18.52
C LEU A 420 52.90 -22.21 18.60
N ASP A 421 53.69 -23.01 19.33
CA ASP A 421 55.15 -22.86 19.39
C ASP A 421 55.77 -24.22 19.73
N TYR A 422 57.07 -24.40 19.40
CA TYR A 422 57.83 -25.59 19.73
C TYR A 422 59.21 -25.28 20.32
N GLN A 423 59.74 -26.20 21.10
CA GLN A 423 61.07 -26.10 21.69
C GLN A 423 61.79 -27.42 21.65
N PHE A 424 63.12 -27.37 21.51
CA PHE A 424 64.02 -28.51 21.70
C PHE A 424 64.64 -28.40 23.10
N SER A 425 64.52 -29.45 23.92
CA SER A 425 65.14 -29.53 25.24
C SER A 425 66.14 -30.69 25.24
N GLY A 426 67.44 -30.36 25.25
CA GLY A 426 68.54 -31.30 25.09
C GLY A 426 69.52 -30.87 23.99
N PRO A 427 70.41 -31.79 23.52
CA PRO A 427 71.38 -31.46 22.48
C PRO A 427 70.71 -31.06 21.16
N ALA A 428 70.91 -29.82 20.79
CA ALA A 428 70.40 -29.27 19.51
C ALA A 428 71.41 -28.29 18.91
N PHE A 429 71.53 -28.28 17.60
CA PHE A 429 72.40 -27.40 16.86
C PHE A 429 71.75 -26.97 15.57
N SER A 430 71.62 -25.70 15.37
CA SER A 430 71.05 -25.14 14.15
C SER A 430 72.16 -24.60 13.21
N PHE A 431 72.15 -25.09 11.98
CA PHE A 431 73.06 -24.62 10.96
C PHE A 431 72.27 -24.36 9.67
N ARG A 432 72.37 -23.14 9.17
CA ARG A 432 71.49 -22.65 8.09
C ARG A 432 70.03 -22.88 8.44
N ASP A 433 69.29 -23.53 7.60
CA ASP A 433 67.83 -23.75 7.77
C ASP A 433 67.53 -25.11 8.37
N THR A 434 68.51 -25.80 8.92
CA THR A 434 68.34 -27.15 9.47
C THR A 434 68.71 -27.18 10.92
N THR A 435 67.82 -27.67 11.77
CA THR A 435 68.08 -27.97 13.18
C THR A 435 68.40 -29.44 13.34
N TYR A 436 69.58 -29.73 13.82
CA TYR A 436 70.05 -31.06 14.15
C TYR A 436 69.82 -31.34 15.63
N ILE A 437 69.27 -32.51 15.93
CA ILE A 437 68.99 -32.99 17.28
C ILE A 437 69.53 -34.40 17.48
N THR A 438 69.55 -34.90 18.68
CA THR A 438 69.88 -36.28 18.98
C THR A 438 68.66 -37.03 19.51
N SER A 439 68.77 -38.37 19.65
CA SER A 439 67.74 -39.19 20.29
C SER A 439 67.48 -38.89 21.77
N GLU A 440 68.28 -38.05 22.37
CA GLU A 440 68.11 -37.56 23.76
C GLU A 440 67.40 -36.21 23.83
N THR A 441 67.16 -35.59 22.68
CA THR A 441 66.52 -34.29 22.61
C THR A 441 65.00 -34.42 22.68
N ASN A 442 64.39 -33.85 23.71
CA ASN A 442 62.93 -33.78 23.83
C ASN A 442 62.39 -32.68 22.92
N ILE A 443 61.33 -32.97 22.19
CA ILE A 443 60.53 -32.04 21.45
C ILE A 443 59.33 -31.65 22.32
N ILE A 444 59.18 -30.37 22.57
CA ILE A 444 58.15 -29.80 23.41
C ILE A 444 57.25 -28.92 22.50
N LEU A 445 55.96 -29.25 22.41
CA LEU A 445 54.95 -28.46 21.72
C LEU A 445 54.14 -27.69 22.73
N THR A 446 53.84 -26.44 22.44
CA THR A 446 53.02 -25.56 23.29
C THR A 446 51.97 -24.85 22.50
N GLY A 447 50.83 -24.62 23.13
CA GLY A 447 49.75 -23.82 22.59
C GLY A 447 49.24 -22.84 23.61
N LYS A 448 48.88 -21.63 23.17
CA LYS A 448 48.27 -20.60 24.00
C LYS A 448 47.12 -19.94 23.26
N ASP A 449 45.95 -19.89 23.87
CA ASP A 449 44.79 -19.17 23.39
C ASP A 449 44.32 -18.19 24.48
N GLU A 450 44.10 -16.90 24.09
CA GLU A 450 43.72 -15.82 25.00
C GLU A 450 42.21 -15.56 25.05
N GLU A 451 41.49 -16.18 24.10
CA GLU A 451 40.03 -15.98 23.95
C GLU A 451 39.29 -17.16 24.61
N SER A 452 38.94 -18.20 23.84
CA SER A 452 38.22 -19.35 24.39
C SER A 452 39.09 -20.30 25.21
N GLY A 453 40.40 -20.15 25.14
CA GLY A 453 41.41 -20.93 25.89
C GLY A 453 41.85 -22.19 25.13
N PHE A 454 43.14 -22.53 25.35
CA PHE A 454 43.77 -23.69 24.74
C PHE A 454 43.19 -25.00 25.27
N LYS A 455 42.95 -25.95 24.38
CA LYS A 455 42.38 -27.28 24.69
C LYS A 455 43.41 -28.40 24.61
N HIS A 456 44.01 -28.64 23.44
CA HIS A 456 44.99 -29.70 23.21
C HIS A 456 45.79 -29.48 21.93
N ILE A 457 46.87 -30.30 21.76
CA ILE A 457 47.62 -30.41 20.51
C ILE A 457 47.57 -31.86 20.01
N GLU A 458 47.48 -32.00 18.73
CA GLU A 458 47.74 -33.23 18.00
C GLU A 458 48.94 -33.07 17.08
N TYR A 459 49.73 -34.10 16.86
CA TYR A 459 50.93 -34.03 16.01
C TYR A 459 51.13 -35.32 15.17
N SER A 460 51.84 -35.16 14.07
CA SER A 460 52.36 -36.28 13.28
C SER A 460 53.87 -36.08 13.03
N ILE A 461 54.62 -37.21 12.85
CA ILE A 461 56.09 -37.19 12.69
C ILE A 461 56.42 -37.63 11.25
N ARG A 462 55.82 -37.35 10.27
CA ARG A 462 56.07 -37.53 8.81
C ARG A 462 54.77 -37.24 8.07
N ASP A 463 54.95 -36.82 6.83
CA ASP A 463 53.81 -36.64 5.95
C ASP A 463 53.00 -37.93 5.91
N ASN A 464 51.68 -37.82 6.08
CA ASN A 464 50.69 -38.90 6.06
C ASN A 464 50.72 -39.92 7.23
N ASP A 465 51.49 -39.69 8.27
CA ASP A 465 51.32 -40.43 9.51
C ASP A 465 50.02 -39.97 10.22
N PRO A 466 49.27 -40.84 10.91
CA PRO A 466 48.09 -40.40 11.65
C PRO A 466 48.45 -39.45 12.77
N MET A 467 47.67 -38.39 12.94
CA MET A 467 47.78 -37.47 14.04
C MET A 467 47.62 -38.19 15.39
N LYS A 468 48.39 -37.79 16.40
CA LYS A 468 48.40 -38.36 17.77
C LYS A 468 48.25 -37.19 18.75
N ASN A 469 47.54 -37.44 19.84
CA ASN A 469 47.49 -36.48 20.92
C ASN A 469 48.88 -36.25 21.50
N TYR A 470 49.19 -34.98 21.77
CA TYR A 470 50.39 -34.57 22.44
C TYR A 470 50.11 -34.42 23.95
N ASP A 471 50.53 -35.45 24.73
CA ASP A 471 50.33 -35.44 26.19
C ASP A 471 51.62 -35.07 26.93
N ASN A 472 52.79 -35.42 26.35
CA ASN A 472 54.11 -35.19 26.97
C ASN A 472 55.18 -34.97 25.89
N PRO A 473 56.29 -34.31 26.23
CA PRO A 473 57.45 -34.19 25.37
C PRO A 473 57.89 -35.54 24.82
N PHE A 474 58.26 -35.61 23.56
CA PHE A 474 58.66 -36.84 22.88
C PHE A 474 60.04 -36.73 22.23
N VAL A 475 60.66 -37.88 21.98
CA VAL A 475 61.96 -37.98 21.31
C VAL A 475 61.86 -38.79 20.02
N ILE A 476 62.72 -38.52 19.04
CA ILE A 476 62.84 -39.26 17.80
C ILE A 476 64.13 -40.08 17.84
N LYS A 477 64.02 -41.38 17.89
CA LYS A 477 65.15 -42.29 18.13
C LYS A 477 65.96 -42.63 16.89
N LYS A 478 65.39 -42.60 15.71
CA LYS A 478 66.00 -43.06 14.46
C LYS A 478 66.62 -41.90 13.70
N ASP A 479 67.85 -42.09 13.19
CA ASP A 479 68.52 -41.11 12.35
C ASP A 479 67.70 -40.83 11.08
N GLY A 480 67.67 -39.55 10.66
CA GLY A 480 66.98 -39.09 9.48
C GLY A 480 66.41 -37.70 9.58
N SER A 481 65.90 -37.17 8.48
CA SER A 481 65.19 -35.91 8.45
C SER A 481 63.69 -36.15 8.66
N TYR A 482 63.10 -35.31 9.44
CA TYR A 482 61.69 -35.39 9.84
C TYR A 482 61.01 -34.06 9.66
N SER A 483 59.75 -34.10 9.16
CA SER A 483 58.75 -33.06 9.23
C SER A 483 57.82 -33.39 10.38
N ILE A 484 57.56 -32.45 11.25
CA ILE A 484 56.62 -32.54 12.35
C ILE A 484 55.54 -31.52 12.11
N GLU A 485 54.36 -31.99 11.69
CA GLU A 485 53.13 -31.22 11.60
C GLU A 485 52.40 -31.32 12.95
N TYR A 486 51.90 -30.19 13.48
CA TYR A 486 51.10 -30.21 14.68
C TYR A 486 49.96 -29.21 14.60
N SER A 487 48.82 -29.64 15.14
CA SER A 487 47.56 -28.92 15.14
C SER A 487 47.13 -28.63 16.57
N GLY A 488 46.91 -27.40 16.90
CA GLY A 488 46.36 -27.00 18.20
C GLY A 488 44.90 -26.65 18.10
N TYR A 489 44.16 -26.98 19.10
CA TYR A 489 42.73 -26.77 19.23
C TYR A 489 42.42 -25.92 20.44
N ASP A 490 41.48 -24.96 20.31
CA ASP A 490 40.86 -24.27 21.42
C ASP A 490 39.62 -24.99 21.96
N ASN A 491 38.95 -24.41 22.97
CA ASN A 491 37.72 -24.99 23.54
C ASN A 491 36.48 -24.86 22.66
N LEU A 492 36.56 -24.08 21.60
CA LEU A 492 35.52 -23.93 20.57
C LEU A 492 35.85 -24.71 19.28
N GLU A 493 36.89 -25.53 19.28
CA GLU A 493 37.34 -26.31 18.09
C GLU A 493 37.83 -25.40 16.95
N ASN A 494 38.33 -24.18 17.22
CA ASN A 494 39.10 -23.45 16.22
C ASN A 494 40.51 -24.04 16.21
N THR A 495 41.10 -24.14 15.03
CA THR A 495 42.35 -24.90 14.82
C THR A 495 43.42 -24.00 14.23
N SER A 496 44.62 -24.14 14.73
CA SER A 496 45.85 -23.65 14.10
C SER A 496 46.73 -24.81 13.74
N VAL A 497 47.41 -24.76 12.63
CA VAL A 497 48.36 -25.76 12.16
C VAL A 497 49.70 -25.11 11.94
N ASP A 498 50.77 -25.79 12.37
CA ASP A 498 52.14 -25.36 12.14
C ASP A 498 53.03 -26.56 11.87
N GLU A 499 54.19 -26.34 11.28
CA GLU A 499 55.13 -27.35 10.86
C GLU A 499 56.57 -26.92 11.13
N PHE A 500 57.40 -27.83 11.59
CA PHE A 500 58.84 -27.59 11.66
C PHE A 500 59.63 -28.84 11.22
N PHE A 501 60.90 -28.61 10.83
CA PHE A 501 61.78 -29.63 10.34
C PHE A 501 62.96 -29.82 11.28
N CYS A 502 63.38 -31.07 11.48
CA CYS A 502 64.60 -31.39 12.19
C CYS A 502 65.28 -32.62 11.59
N THR A 503 66.57 -32.73 11.83
CA THR A 503 67.39 -33.91 11.46
C THR A 503 67.93 -34.54 12.72
N VAL A 504 67.61 -35.82 12.91
CA VAL A 504 68.18 -36.63 14.02
C VAL A 504 69.50 -37.19 13.57
N ASP A 505 70.57 -36.89 14.32
CA ASP A 505 71.92 -37.39 14.09
C ASP A 505 72.49 -37.91 15.44
N ASN A 506 72.59 -39.26 15.51
CA ASN A 506 73.15 -39.95 16.69
C ASN A 506 74.56 -40.45 16.43
N LYS A 507 75.13 -40.18 15.25
CA LYS A 507 76.48 -40.63 14.92
C LYS A 507 77.51 -39.62 15.34
N GLY A 508 78.50 -40.10 16.06
CA GLY A 508 79.66 -39.27 16.37
C GLY A 508 80.64 -39.19 15.20
N PRO A 509 81.46 -38.19 15.16
CA PRO A 509 82.46 -38.01 14.09
C PRO A 509 83.45 -39.14 14.05
N GLU A 510 83.82 -39.55 12.84
CA GLU A 510 84.91 -40.48 12.61
C GLU A 510 86.25 -39.79 12.73
N ILE A 511 87.14 -40.36 13.51
CA ILE A 511 88.48 -39.79 13.77
C ILE A 511 89.52 -40.46 12.87
N PHE A 512 90.26 -39.69 12.18
CA PHE A 512 91.35 -40.11 11.30
C PHE A 512 92.65 -39.55 11.84
N HIS A 513 93.75 -40.38 11.71
CA HIS A 513 95.09 -39.92 12.08
C HIS A 513 96.07 -40.17 10.93
N ARG A 514 97.07 -39.28 10.81
CA ARG A 514 98.14 -39.44 9.83
C ARG A 514 99.48 -38.99 10.46
N PHE A 515 100.47 -39.79 10.26
CA PHE A 515 101.84 -39.45 10.61
C PHE A 515 102.50 -38.69 9.45
N SER A 516 103.42 -37.77 9.75
CA SER A 516 104.18 -36.98 8.72
C SER A 516 105.10 -37.78 7.88
N MET A 517 105.42 -39.01 8.33
CA MET A 517 106.32 -39.96 7.63
C MET A 517 105.89 -41.39 7.87
N ASN A 518 106.35 -42.27 7.04
CA ASN A 518 106.10 -43.73 7.13
C ASN A 518 106.91 -44.31 8.34
N SER A 519 106.41 -45.39 8.93
CA SER A 519 107.15 -46.12 9.99
C SER A 519 108.39 -46.77 9.42
N HIS A 520 109.48 -46.65 10.19
CA HIS A 520 110.72 -47.31 9.79
C HIS A 520 110.76 -48.81 10.05
N GLY A 521 109.78 -49.33 10.68
CA GLY A 521 109.68 -50.74 11.05
C GLY A 521 108.59 -50.98 12.06
N LYS A 522 108.55 -52.18 12.58
CA LYS A 522 107.62 -52.56 13.65
C LYS A 522 108.37 -53.17 14.84
N LYS A 523 107.92 -52.82 16.07
CA LYS A 523 108.39 -53.37 17.33
C LYS A 523 107.26 -54.13 18.00
N THR A 524 107.62 -55.34 18.49
CA THR A 524 106.66 -56.18 19.26
C THR A 524 106.77 -55.81 20.73
N ILE A 525 105.65 -55.38 21.34
CA ILE A 525 105.47 -55.09 22.75
C ILE A 525 104.31 -55.92 23.27
N ASN A 526 104.49 -56.75 24.28
CA ASN A 526 103.41 -57.62 24.83
C ASN A 526 102.62 -58.41 23.77
N GLY A 527 103.36 -59.00 22.78
CA GLY A 527 102.74 -59.82 21.74
C GLY A 527 102.08 -59.06 20.58
N LYS A 528 101.93 -57.74 20.65
CA LYS A 528 101.36 -56.89 19.57
C LYS A 528 102.48 -56.14 18.85
N GLN A 529 102.34 -56.00 17.55
CA GLN A 529 103.22 -55.25 16.69
C GLN A 529 102.74 -53.76 16.59
N TYR A 530 103.66 -52.90 16.90
CA TYR A 530 103.45 -51.46 16.81
C TYR A 530 104.42 -50.81 15.81
N PRO A 531 103.98 -49.80 15.00
CA PRO A 531 104.87 -49.10 14.08
C PRO A 531 105.86 -48.24 14.83
N VAL A 532 107.09 -48.17 14.34
CA VAL A 532 108.17 -47.34 14.94
C VAL A 532 108.41 -46.13 14.05
N TYR A 533 108.38 -44.98 14.67
CA TYR A 533 108.61 -43.66 14.03
C TYR A 533 109.85 -42.96 14.60
N PRO A 534 110.51 -42.09 13.83
CA PRO A 534 111.57 -41.26 14.36
C PRO A 534 111.02 -40.22 15.33
N GLU A 535 111.86 -39.67 16.23
CA GLU A 535 111.45 -38.72 17.26
C GLU A 535 110.86 -37.37 16.69
N HIS A 536 111.27 -37.01 15.50
CA HIS A 536 110.74 -35.78 14.81
C HIS A 536 109.41 -36.02 14.03
N VAL A 537 108.80 -37.13 14.19
CA VAL A 537 107.46 -37.45 13.62
C VAL A 537 106.45 -36.48 14.16
N VAL A 538 105.52 -36.07 13.26
CA VAL A 538 104.37 -35.25 13.63
C VAL A 538 103.11 -36.08 13.37
N LEU A 539 102.19 -36.07 14.33
CA LEU A 539 100.89 -36.66 14.22
C LEU A 539 99.84 -35.63 13.91
N PHE A 540 99.10 -35.82 12.82
CA PHE A 540 97.94 -35.04 12.49
C PHE A 540 96.67 -35.87 12.78
N LEU A 541 95.72 -35.20 13.42
CA LEU A 541 94.39 -35.74 13.61
C LEU A 541 93.40 -34.93 12.75
N SER A 542 92.43 -35.60 12.26
CA SER A 542 91.28 -34.98 11.62
C SER A 542 90.03 -35.74 12.04
N ALA A 543 88.91 -35.09 12.03
CA ALA A 543 87.61 -35.70 12.23
C ALA A 543 86.71 -35.34 11.07
N SER A 544 85.83 -36.25 10.69
CA SER A 544 84.80 -36.01 9.68
C SER A 544 83.50 -36.53 10.26
N ASP A 545 82.49 -35.71 10.19
CA ASP A 545 81.10 -36.05 10.48
C ASP A 545 80.27 -35.90 9.23
N SER A 546 79.29 -36.78 9.02
CA SER A 546 78.52 -36.81 7.79
C SER A 546 77.38 -35.81 7.69
N GLN A 547 76.99 -35.21 8.83
CA GLN A 547 75.83 -34.29 8.91
C GLN A 547 76.14 -32.99 9.64
N VAL A 548 76.46 -33.03 10.92
CA VAL A 548 76.56 -31.85 11.80
C VAL A 548 77.98 -31.26 11.79
N GLY A 549 78.98 -32.02 11.39
CA GLY A 549 80.38 -31.69 11.60
C GLY A 549 80.82 -31.97 13.05
N PHE A 550 82.06 -31.67 13.36
CA PHE A 550 82.54 -31.83 14.76
C PHE A 550 82.84 -30.49 15.39
N ALA A 551 82.54 -30.36 16.66
CA ALA A 551 82.74 -29.11 17.38
C ALA A 551 84.20 -28.94 17.87
N ASN A 552 84.74 -29.98 18.50
CA ASN A 552 86.08 -29.98 19.08
C ASN A 552 86.75 -31.34 19.05
N MET A 553 88.01 -31.39 18.91
CA MET A 553 88.77 -32.63 19.03
C MET A 553 89.77 -32.49 20.24
N HIS A 554 89.75 -33.54 21.05
CA HIS A 554 90.64 -33.60 22.25
C HIS A 554 91.45 -34.89 22.14
N TYR A 555 92.66 -34.86 22.65
CA TYR A 555 93.52 -36.05 22.75
C TYR A 555 94.16 -36.13 24.09
N SER A 556 94.60 -37.28 24.50
CA SER A 556 95.44 -37.49 25.69
C SER A 556 96.58 -38.40 25.27
N ILE A 557 97.77 -38.26 25.94
CA ILE A 557 98.97 -39.06 25.72
C ILE A 557 99.29 -39.79 26.99
N ASN A 558 99.44 -41.12 26.93
CA ASN A 558 99.82 -41.95 28.10
C ASN A 558 98.93 -41.68 29.32
N GLY A 559 97.64 -41.47 29.17
CA GLY A 559 96.71 -41.27 30.27
C GLY A 559 96.72 -39.85 30.87
N SER A 560 97.40 -38.90 30.24
CA SER A 560 97.39 -37.52 30.68
C SER A 560 95.98 -36.90 30.55
N ASN A 561 95.76 -35.74 31.16
CA ASN A 561 94.54 -34.97 30.99
C ASN A 561 94.27 -34.66 29.49
N LYS A 562 93.02 -34.71 29.12
CA LYS A 562 92.57 -34.38 27.71
C LYS A 562 93.01 -32.96 27.36
N GLN A 563 93.69 -32.81 26.24
CA GLN A 563 94.08 -31.56 25.64
C GLN A 563 93.32 -31.26 24.34
N SER A 564 92.97 -29.99 24.10
CA SER A 564 92.36 -29.61 22.83
C SER A 564 93.39 -29.72 21.70
N TYR A 565 92.97 -30.36 20.60
CA TYR A 565 93.78 -30.49 19.41
C TYR A 565 93.80 -29.16 18.62
N LYS A 566 95.02 -28.62 18.37
CA LYS A 566 95.25 -27.31 17.73
C LYS A 566 95.97 -27.41 16.38
N GLY A 567 95.89 -28.56 15.69
CA GLY A 567 96.38 -28.75 14.38
C GLY A 567 97.56 -29.73 14.22
N LEU A 568 98.38 -30.00 15.18
CA LEU A 568 99.46 -30.98 15.10
C LEU A 568 99.95 -31.40 16.50
N ILE A 569 100.41 -32.64 16.64
CA ILE A 569 101.12 -33.18 17.86
C ILE A 569 102.54 -33.52 17.46
N LYS A 570 103.56 -32.91 18.20
CA LYS A 570 104.98 -33.05 17.91
C LYS A 570 105.76 -33.12 19.22
N GLY A 571 107.06 -33.44 19.11
CA GLY A 571 107.97 -33.43 20.27
C GLY A 571 107.97 -34.74 21.04
N PHE A 572 107.75 -35.82 20.30
CA PHE A 572 107.90 -37.17 20.85
C PHE A 572 109.34 -37.46 21.21
N LYS A 573 109.58 -38.02 22.37
CA LYS A 573 110.89 -38.55 22.83
C LYS A 573 110.90 -40.04 22.68
N LYS A 574 112.05 -40.61 22.79
CA LYS A 574 112.18 -42.07 22.76
C LYS A 574 111.28 -42.77 23.80
N GLY A 575 110.37 -43.56 23.38
CA GLY A 575 109.43 -44.20 24.26
C GLY A 575 108.23 -44.80 23.54
N SER A 576 107.27 -45.38 24.25
CA SER A 576 105.97 -45.83 23.75
C SER A 576 104.89 -44.85 24.10
N TYR A 577 103.99 -44.57 23.13
CA TYR A 577 102.92 -43.67 23.30
C TYR A 577 101.58 -44.33 23.08
N ASP A 578 100.65 -44.18 24.02
CA ASP A 578 99.24 -44.47 23.86
C ASP A 578 98.51 -43.12 23.68
N ILE A 579 97.99 -42.91 22.54
CA ILE A 579 97.32 -41.67 22.17
C ILE A 579 95.82 -41.99 22.00
N LYS A 580 95.02 -41.41 22.79
CA LYS A 580 93.57 -41.52 22.79
C LYS A 580 92.92 -40.20 22.37
#